data_54f0c7309bf61e8ff44ac2b0c2d81eda
#
_entry.id   54f0c7309bf61e8ff44ac2b0c2d81eda
#
_cell.length_a   1.000
_cell.length_b   1.000
_cell.length_c   1.000
_cell.angle_alpha   90.00
_cell.angle_beta   90.00
_cell.angle_gamma   90.00
#
_symmetry.space_group_name_H-M   'P 1'
#
loop_
_entity.id
_entity.type
_entity.pdbx_description
1 polymer ?
#
loop_
_entity_poly.entity_id
_entity_poly.type
_entity_poly.pdbx_seq_one_letter_code
_entity_poly.pdbx_strand_id
1 'polypeptide(L)'
;MKKIINYCQNHYWKKWLRQHRCKLGGGVTSLGAKTTLVLEENVSLGNVLINAKKLSIGAHTYVRSDCVLSAVSSIGRFCSIGNNCYIGQDKNTHPSDWVSSHPFQFTNTPLSFEPQIVDVTIGDDVWIGHDAMIMEGVNVGTGAIIATRALVAHDVPPYAIVAGIPAKVIKYRHPPERISTLLNSKWWECNVDFLLTLRLDDPDAALPELMDARSGHLASYKQLEVSRKGCRVLSA
;
A
#
# COMPACT_ATOMS: atom_id res chain seq x y z
N MET A 1 -15.64 -31.47 2.13
CA MET A 1 -14.18 -31.69 2.18
C MET A 1 -13.36 -30.46 1.80
N LYS A 2 -13.44 -29.89 0.57
CA LYS A 2 -12.65 -28.70 0.15
C LYS A 2 -12.74 -27.49 1.10
N LYS A 3 -13.94 -27.16 1.65
CA LYS A 3 -14.10 -26.02 2.60
C LYS A 3 -13.32 -26.21 3.91
N ILE A 4 -13.28 -27.43 4.44
CA ILE A 4 -12.57 -27.74 5.69
C ILE A 4 -11.05 -27.68 5.47
N ILE A 5 -10.56 -28.23 4.35
CA ILE A 5 -9.14 -28.18 3.98
C ILE A 5 -8.68 -26.73 3.82
N ASN A 6 -9.47 -25.90 3.14
CA ASN A 6 -9.17 -24.48 2.99
C ASN A 6 -9.16 -23.73 4.34
N TYR A 7 -10.06 -24.09 5.26
CA TYR A 7 -10.09 -23.50 6.61
C TYR A 7 -8.84 -23.85 7.42
N CYS A 8 -8.46 -25.13 7.47
CA CYS A 8 -7.26 -25.58 8.19
C CYS A 8 -5.99 -24.97 7.59
N GLN A 9 -5.87 -24.96 6.27
CA GLN A 9 -4.75 -24.33 5.57
C GLN A 9 -4.66 -22.83 5.85
N ASN A 10 -5.79 -22.12 5.81
CA ASN A 10 -5.83 -20.69 6.10
C ASN A 10 -5.43 -20.39 7.55
N HIS A 11 -5.90 -21.22 8.51
CA HIS A 11 -5.53 -21.10 9.92
C HIS A 11 -4.03 -21.32 10.13
N TYR A 12 -3.45 -22.35 9.51
CA TYR A 12 -2.01 -22.64 9.55
C TYR A 12 -1.18 -21.44 9.07
N TRP A 13 -1.51 -20.89 7.89
CA TRP A 13 -0.75 -19.79 7.32
C TRP A 13 -0.93 -18.48 8.10
N LYS A 14 -2.07 -18.23 8.70
CA LYS A 14 -2.24 -17.10 9.64
C LYS A 14 -1.32 -17.22 10.86
N LYS A 15 -1.18 -18.43 11.41
CA LYS A 15 -0.26 -18.67 12.54
C LYS A 15 1.19 -18.50 12.11
N TRP A 16 1.56 -19.05 10.96
CA TRP A 16 2.89 -18.95 10.39
C TRP A 16 3.29 -17.47 10.16
N LEU A 17 2.43 -16.66 9.56
CA LEU A 17 2.66 -15.23 9.34
C LEU A 17 2.91 -14.49 10.68
N ARG A 18 2.15 -14.81 11.73
CA ARG A 18 2.35 -14.21 13.06
C ARG A 18 3.71 -14.57 13.67
N GLN A 19 4.19 -15.79 13.46
CA GLN A 19 5.54 -16.19 13.89
C GLN A 19 6.64 -15.39 13.20
N HIS A 20 6.34 -14.84 12.00
CA HIS A 20 7.22 -13.96 11.24
C HIS A 20 6.82 -12.48 11.40
N ARG A 21 6.17 -12.11 12.52
CA ARG A 21 5.77 -10.74 12.85
C ARG A 21 4.83 -10.07 11.83
N CYS A 22 4.13 -10.85 10.99
CA CYS A 22 3.15 -10.31 10.04
C CYS A 22 1.74 -10.79 10.40
N LYS A 23 0.74 -9.99 10.02
CA LYS A 23 -0.68 -10.33 10.19
C LYS A 23 -1.42 -10.17 8.86
N LEU A 24 -2.21 -11.18 8.50
CA LEU A 24 -3.17 -11.14 7.40
C LEU A 24 -4.52 -11.64 7.91
N GLY A 25 -5.43 -10.73 8.22
CA GLY A 25 -6.71 -11.03 8.88
C GLY A 25 -7.59 -11.98 8.09
N GLY A 26 -7.75 -11.78 6.78
CA GLY A 26 -8.43 -12.69 5.87
C GLY A 26 -7.66 -14.00 5.59
N GLY A 27 -6.34 -14.02 5.88
CA GLY A 27 -5.44 -15.11 5.54
C GLY A 27 -5.24 -15.24 4.03
N VAL A 28 -4.63 -16.35 3.61
CA VAL A 28 -4.30 -16.56 2.19
C VAL A 28 -5.54 -16.62 1.26
N THR A 29 -6.72 -16.83 1.82
CA THR A 29 -7.99 -16.87 1.08
C THR A 29 -8.48 -15.47 0.64
N SER A 30 -7.96 -14.39 1.25
CA SER A 30 -8.26 -13.01 0.83
C SER A 30 -7.48 -12.53 -0.39
N LEU A 31 -6.53 -13.35 -0.86
CA LEU A 31 -5.75 -13.05 -2.05
C LEU A 31 -6.48 -13.48 -3.31
N GLY A 32 -6.35 -12.75 -4.41
CA GLY A 32 -6.74 -13.18 -5.75
C GLY A 32 -6.02 -14.47 -6.15
N ALA A 33 -6.59 -15.23 -7.10
CA ALA A 33 -6.02 -16.53 -7.50
C ALA A 33 -4.60 -16.45 -8.07
N LYS A 34 -4.25 -15.31 -8.69
CA LYS A 34 -2.94 -15.05 -9.32
C LYS A 34 -2.11 -14.04 -8.53
N THR A 35 -2.55 -13.64 -7.34
CA THR A 35 -1.87 -12.65 -6.50
C THR A 35 -0.62 -13.23 -5.87
N THR A 36 0.47 -12.48 -5.96
CA THR A 36 1.68 -12.66 -5.15
C THR A 36 1.87 -11.42 -4.29
N LEU A 37 1.89 -11.62 -2.97
CA LEU A 37 2.09 -10.56 -1.98
C LEU A 37 3.47 -10.73 -1.36
N VAL A 38 4.25 -9.66 -1.32
CA VAL A 38 5.54 -9.61 -0.62
C VAL A 38 5.40 -8.68 0.57
N LEU A 39 5.69 -9.18 1.76
CA LEU A 39 5.61 -8.43 3.01
C LEU A 39 6.98 -8.32 3.66
N GLU A 40 7.37 -7.13 4.06
CA GLU A 40 8.41 -6.96 5.07
C GLU A 40 7.88 -7.25 6.47
N GLU A 41 8.75 -7.37 7.47
CA GLU A 41 8.36 -7.62 8.86
C GLU A 41 7.45 -6.50 9.42
N ASN A 42 6.66 -6.85 10.42
CA ASN A 42 5.75 -5.96 11.14
C ASN A 42 4.61 -5.37 10.30
N VAL A 43 4.32 -5.95 9.12
CA VAL A 43 3.13 -5.59 8.34
C VAL A 43 1.88 -6.20 8.96
N SER A 44 0.84 -5.37 9.13
CA SER A 44 -0.44 -5.78 9.70
C SER A 44 -1.62 -5.46 8.78
N LEU A 45 -2.17 -6.48 8.13
CA LEU A 45 -3.35 -6.37 7.29
C LEU A 45 -4.58 -6.91 8.03
N GLY A 46 -5.65 -6.12 8.06
CA GLY A 46 -6.95 -6.52 8.56
C GLY A 46 -7.63 -7.55 7.66
N ASN A 47 -8.95 -7.56 7.64
CA ASN A 47 -9.71 -8.34 6.66
C ASN A 47 -9.76 -7.54 5.35
N VAL A 48 -8.80 -7.76 4.46
CA VAL A 48 -8.62 -7.01 3.19
C VAL A 48 -8.75 -7.96 2.00
N LEU A 49 -9.30 -7.47 0.89
CA LEU A 49 -9.33 -8.18 -0.39
C LEU A 49 -8.15 -7.69 -1.25
N ILE A 50 -7.30 -8.61 -1.69
CA ILE A 50 -6.12 -8.28 -2.49
C ILE A 50 -6.22 -8.96 -3.85
N ASN A 51 -6.47 -8.17 -4.88
CA ASN A 51 -6.59 -8.61 -6.27
C ASN A 51 -5.39 -8.21 -7.14
N ALA A 52 -4.47 -7.41 -6.62
CA ALA A 52 -3.23 -7.03 -7.29
C ALA A 52 -2.45 -8.27 -7.76
N LYS A 53 -1.85 -8.21 -8.95
CA LYS A 53 -1.04 -9.33 -9.49
C LYS A 53 0.18 -9.57 -8.64
N LYS A 54 0.95 -8.51 -8.37
CA LYS A 54 2.10 -8.52 -7.47
C LYS A 54 2.06 -7.24 -6.65
N LEU A 55 2.06 -7.38 -5.32
CA LEU A 55 2.04 -6.26 -4.38
C LEU A 55 3.17 -6.43 -3.35
N SER A 56 3.99 -5.40 -3.17
CA SER A 56 4.94 -5.32 -2.06
C SER A 56 4.46 -4.34 -1.00
N ILE A 57 4.61 -4.70 0.27
CA ILE A 57 4.24 -3.83 1.40
C ILE A 57 5.43 -3.74 2.36
N GLY A 58 5.87 -2.51 2.61
CA GLY A 58 6.99 -2.19 3.47
C GLY A 58 6.70 -2.36 4.96
N ALA A 59 7.76 -2.51 5.73
CA ALA A 59 7.73 -2.77 7.16
C ALA A 59 6.93 -1.72 7.96
N HIS A 60 6.34 -2.13 9.07
CA HIS A 60 5.53 -1.30 9.97
C HIS A 60 4.27 -0.68 9.35
N THR A 61 3.92 -1.07 8.13
CA THR A 61 2.68 -0.63 7.47
C THR A 61 1.49 -1.43 7.97
N TYR A 62 0.41 -0.72 8.27
CA TYR A 62 -0.87 -1.38 8.55
C TYR A 62 -1.99 -0.93 7.62
N VAL A 63 -2.84 -1.88 7.25
CA VAL A 63 -4.08 -1.67 6.51
C VAL A 63 -5.23 -2.21 7.35
N ARG A 64 -6.20 -1.38 7.64
CA ARG A 64 -7.38 -1.79 8.39
C ARG A 64 -8.32 -2.64 7.55
N SER A 65 -9.40 -3.14 8.17
CA SER A 65 -10.34 -4.06 7.50
C SER A 65 -11.18 -3.38 6.43
N ASP A 66 -11.78 -4.23 5.59
CA ASP A 66 -12.75 -3.89 4.55
C ASP A 66 -12.17 -3.04 3.41
N CYS A 67 -10.83 -3.07 3.28
CA CYS A 67 -10.13 -2.44 2.15
C CYS A 67 -10.03 -3.40 0.96
N VAL A 68 -9.99 -2.80 -0.24
CA VAL A 68 -9.69 -3.49 -1.50
C VAL A 68 -8.38 -2.94 -2.07
N LEU A 69 -7.43 -3.84 -2.35
CA LEU A 69 -6.16 -3.53 -2.99
C LEU A 69 -6.16 -4.21 -4.36
N SER A 70 -6.37 -3.43 -5.43
CA SER A 70 -6.56 -3.95 -6.79
C SER A 70 -5.36 -3.63 -7.68
N ALA A 71 -5.42 -2.58 -8.50
CA ALA A 71 -4.31 -2.16 -9.33
C ALA A 71 -3.28 -1.36 -8.49
N VAL A 72 -2.48 -2.04 -7.68
CA VAL A 72 -1.45 -1.47 -6.82
C VAL A 72 -0.24 -2.40 -6.78
N SER A 73 0.95 -1.87 -6.99
CA SER A 73 2.20 -2.64 -7.04
C SER A 73 3.05 -2.50 -5.78
N SER A 74 2.99 -1.35 -5.10
CA SER A 74 3.78 -1.11 -3.89
C SER A 74 3.09 -0.19 -2.90
N ILE A 75 3.30 -0.49 -1.62
CA ILE A 75 3.00 0.37 -0.47
C ILE A 75 4.27 0.42 0.36
N GLY A 76 4.77 1.63 0.65
CA GLY A 76 6.00 1.84 1.39
C GLY A 76 5.93 1.42 2.86
N ARG A 77 6.96 1.77 3.61
CA ARG A 77 7.08 1.52 5.05
C ARG A 77 6.29 2.55 5.86
N PHE A 78 5.92 2.19 7.09
CA PHE A 78 5.25 3.07 8.07
C PHE A 78 3.93 3.69 7.60
N CYS A 79 3.27 3.11 6.60
CA CYS A 79 1.99 3.60 6.11
C CYS A 79 0.83 3.23 7.05
N SER A 80 -0.11 4.15 7.18
CA SER A 80 -1.32 4.02 8.01
C SER A 80 -2.57 4.10 7.13
N ILE A 81 -3.23 2.97 6.88
CA ILE A 81 -4.38 2.91 5.97
C ILE A 81 -5.66 2.58 6.75
N GLY A 82 -6.64 3.48 6.66
CA GLY A 82 -7.94 3.39 7.33
C GLY A 82 -8.82 2.25 6.81
N ASN A 83 -10.01 2.11 7.40
CA ASN A 83 -10.99 1.11 6.94
C ASN A 83 -11.64 1.53 5.61
N ASN A 84 -12.20 0.56 4.88
CA ASN A 84 -13.02 0.74 3.67
C ASN A 84 -12.32 1.48 2.53
N CYS A 85 -10.99 1.55 2.52
CA CYS A 85 -10.27 2.20 1.42
C CYS A 85 -10.28 1.32 0.18
N TYR A 86 -10.43 1.93 -0.99
CA TYR A 86 -10.22 1.27 -2.28
C TYR A 86 -8.96 1.84 -2.93
N ILE A 87 -7.94 1.00 -3.14
CA ILE A 87 -6.66 1.40 -3.73
C ILE A 87 -6.49 0.70 -5.07
N GLY A 88 -6.32 1.48 -6.13
CA GLY A 88 -6.24 1.00 -7.51
C GLY A 88 -7.62 0.70 -8.10
N GLN A 89 -8.58 1.64 -7.95
CA GLN A 89 -9.85 1.55 -8.64
C GLN A 89 -9.66 1.75 -10.14
N ASP A 90 -10.07 0.75 -10.92
CA ASP A 90 -10.02 0.80 -12.37
C ASP A 90 -10.84 1.98 -12.92
N LYS A 91 -10.34 2.64 -13.95
CA LYS A 91 -11.02 3.76 -14.62
C LYS A 91 -11.25 3.55 -16.13
N ASN A 92 -10.51 2.62 -16.74
CA ASN A 92 -10.49 2.41 -18.19
C ASN A 92 -10.93 0.98 -18.58
N THR A 93 -11.89 0.38 -17.84
CA THR A 93 -12.36 -1.00 -18.09
C THR A 93 -13.35 -1.12 -19.24
N HIS A 94 -13.84 0.01 -19.77
CA HIS A 94 -14.79 0.08 -20.86
C HIS A 94 -14.29 1.06 -21.93
N PRO A 95 -14.55 0.81 -23.25
CA PRO A 95 -14.24 1.78 -24.29
C PRO A 95 -15.08 3.05 -24.10
N SER A 96 -14.43 4.20 -24.07
CA SER A 96 -15.09 5.50 -23.89
C SER A 96 -15.39 6.22 -25.21
N ASP A 97 -14.75 5.78 -26.29
CA ASP A 97 -14.77 6.37 -27.64
C ASP A 97 -15.50 5.50 -28.68
N TRP A 98 -16.05 4.36 -28.27
CA TRP A 98 -16.89 3.53 -29.13
C TRP A 98 -18.35 3.99 -29.10
N VAL A 99 -19.20 3.46 -30.03
CA VAL A 99 -20.65 3.74 -30.07
C VAL A 99 -21.33 3.39 -28.74
N SER A 100 -20.87 2.33 -28.08
CA SER A 100 -21.35 1.94 -26.75
C SER A 100 -20.16 1.58 -25.85
N SER A 101 -20.21 1.91 -24.59
CA SER A 101 -19.27 1.45 -23.59
C SER A 101 -19.56 0.01 -23.10
N HIS A 102 -20.71 -0.57 -23.48
CA HIS A 102 -21.13 -1.87 -22.97
C HIS A 102 -20.36 -3.03 -23.64
N PRO A 103 -19.99 -4.08 -22.92
CA PRO A 103 -19.19 -5.21 -23.44
C PRO A 103 -19.80 -6.01 -24.57
N PHE A 104 -21.12 -5.89 -24.87
CA PHE A 104 -21.77 -6.69 -25.90
C PHE A 104 -21.07 -6.61 -27.27
N GLN A 105 -20.45 -5.46 -27.56
CA GLN A 105 -19.79 -5.23 -28.87
C GLN A 105 -18.53 -6.09 -29.07
N PHE A 106 -17.89 -6.55 -28.00
CA PHE A 106 -16.72 -7.42 -28.07
C PHE A 106 -16.93 -8.78 -27.35
N THR A 107 -18.20 -9.09 -26.97
CA THR A 107 -18.55 -10.38 -26.44
C THR A 107 -18.96 -11.31 -27.56
N ASN A 108 -18.16 -12.34 -27.85
CA ASN A 108 -18.39 -13.30 -28.95
C ASN A 108 -18.46 -12.63 -30.34
N THR A 109 -17.72 -11.57 -30.57
CA THR A 109 -17.57 -10.88 -31.86
C THR A 109 -16.08 -10.81 -32.23
N PRO A 110 -15.74 -10.45 -33.49
CA PRO A 110 -14.34 -10.21 -33.88
C PRO A 110 -13.67 -9.00 -33.22
N LEU A 111 -14.43 -8.11 -32.57
CA LEU A 111 -13.87 -6.95 -31.87
C LEU A 111 -13.24 -7.35 -30.54
N SER A 112 -12.20 -6.66 -30.14
CA SER A 112 -11.56 -6.82 -28.85
C SER A 112 -11.35 -5.47 -28.17
N PHE A 113 -11.45 -5.43 -26.84
CA PHE A 113 -11.09 -4.28 -26.03
C PHE A 113 -10.19 -4.76 -24.90
N GLU A 114 -8.98 -4.21 -24.85
CA GLU A 114 -7.97 -4.52 -23.82
C GLU A 114 -7.72 -3.30 -22.94
N PRO A 115 -8.24 -3.27 -21.71
CA PRO A 115 -8.02 -2.15 -20.79
C PRO A 115 -6.54 -2.04 -20.42
N GLN A 116 -6.00 -0.83 -20.50
CA GLN A 116 -4.66 -0.53 -20.02
C GLN A 116 -4.73 -0.15 -18.55
N ILE A 117 -4.39 -1.10 -17.68
CA ILE A 117 -4.40 -0.90 -16.23
C ILE A 117 -2.99 -0.52 -15.79
N VAL A 118 -2.88 0.62 -15.08
CA VAL A 118 -1.62 1.11 -14.50
C VAL A 118 -1.71 0.99 -12.99
N ASP A 119 -0.70 0.37 -12.38
CA ASP A 119 -0.69 0.17 -10.93
C ASP A 119 -0.43 1.49 -10.18
N VAL A 120 -1.09 1.62 -9.04
CA VAL A 120 -0.81 2.64 -8.02
C VAL A 120 0.52 2.32 -7.34
N THR A 121 1.29 3.37 -7.02
CA THR A 121 2.41 3.28 -6.09
C THR A 121 2.18 4.19 -4.90
N ILE A 122 2.47 3.71 -3.69
CA ILE A 122 2.35 4.48 -2.45
C ILE A 122 3.73 4.53 -1.81
N GLY A 123 4.22 5.74 -1.54
CA GLY A 123 5.48 5.99 -0.85
C GLY A 123 5.44 5.58 0.63
N ASP A 124 6.49 5.95 1.34
CA ASP A 124 6.62 5.67 2.78
C ASP A 124 5.87 6.70 3.63
N ASP A 125 5.53 6.38 4.88
CA ASP A 125 4.86 7.30 5.83
C ASP A 125 3.57 7.94 5.30
N VAL A 126 2.82 7.23 4.46
CA VAL A 126 1.56 7.74 3.91
C VAL A 126 0.41 7.41 4.86
N TRP A 127 -0.40 8.42 5.18
CA TRP A 127 -1.65 8.24 5.91
C TRP A 127 -2.85 8.35 4.98
N ILE A 128 -3.64 7.27 4.87
CA ILE A 128 -4.89 7.22 4.11
C ILE A 128 -6.05 7.13 5.08
N GLY A 129 -6.92 8.15 5.06
CA GLY A 129 -8.11 8.22 5.88
C GLY A 129 -9.17 7.19 5.47
N HIS A 130 -10.13 6.96 6.36
CA HIS A 130 -11.27 6.05 6.16
C HIS A 130 -12.08 6.37 4.88
N ASP A 131 -12.58 5.35 4.18
CA ASP A 131 -13.39 5.48 2.96
C ASP A 131 -12.70 6.22 1.78
N ALA A 132 -11.39 6.42 1.81
CA ALA A 132 -10.70 7.05 0.67
C ALA A 132 -10.61 6.10 -0.52
N MET A 133 -10.68 6.67 -1.73
CA MET A 133 -10.52 5.95 -2.99
C MET A 133 -9.35 6.51 -3.78
N ILE A 134 -8.45 5.64 -4.23
CA ILE A 134 -7.32 6.00 -5.09
C ILE A 134 -7.51 5.31 -6.43
N MET A 135 -7.55 6.09 -7.50
CA MET A 135 -7.72 5.57 -8.85
C MET A 135 -6.42 4.91 -9.36
N GLU A 136 -6.54 3.99 -10.30
CA GLU A 136 -5.39 3.37 -10.95
C GLU A 136 -4.44 4.41 -11.55
N GLY A 137 -3.14 4.09 -11.60
CA GLY A 137 -2.08 4.91 -12.18
C GLY A 137 -1.64 6.09 -11.33
N VAL A 138 -2.20 6.28 -10.14
CA VAL A 138 -1.82 7.36 -9.21
C VAL A 138 -0.54 7.00 -8.45
N ASN A 139 0.39 7.96 -8.36
CA ASN A 139 1.55 7.90 -7.49
C ASN A 139 1.31 8.77 -6.25
N VAL A 140 1.33 8.15 -5.06
CA VAL A 140 1.20 8.87 -3.79
C VAL A 140 2.59 9.05 -3.17
N GLY A 141 3.04 10.30 -3.06
CA GLY A 141 4.36 10.65 -2.55
C GLY A 141 4.52 10.35 -1.05
N THR A 142 5.76 10.07 -0.66
CA THR A 142 6.17 9.82 0.74
C THR A 142 5.66 10.93 1.67
N GLY A 143 5.15 10.55 2.83
CA GLY A 143 4.65 11.46 3.85
C GLY A 143 3.30 12.12 3.53
N ALA A 144 2.64 11.78 2.43
CA ALA A 144 1.35 12.35 2.05
C ALA A 144 0.23 11.93 3.01
N ILE A 145 -0.77 12.77 3.13
CA ILE A 145 -2.01 12.49 3.87
C ILE A 145 -3.19 12.59 2.92
N ILE A 146 -3.92 11.50 2.78
CA ILE A 146 -5.18 11.43 2.04
C ILE A 146 -6.32 11.53 3.06
N ALA A 147 -7.10 12.60 3.00
CA ALA A 147 -8.21 12.80 3.94
C ALA A 147 -9.31 11.73 3.78
N THR A 148 -10.08 11.54 4.84
CA THR A 148 -11.25 10.67 4.85
C THR A 148 -12.19 10.98 3.69
N ARG A 149 -12.63 9.93 2.96
CA ARG A 149 -13.54 10.02 1.80
C ARG A 149 -13.01 10.81 0.61
N ALA A 150 -11.71 11.03 0.52
CA ALA A 150 -11.14 11.69 -0.65
C ALA A 150 -11.13 10.74 -1.86
N LEU A 151 -11.45 11.27 -3.05
CA LEU A 151 -11.28 10.57 -4.34
C LEU A 151 -10.02 11.10 -5.03
N VAL A 152 -8.94 10.32 -4.99
CA VAL A 152 -7.64 10.68 -5.56
C VAL A 152 -7.56 10.19 -7.00
N ALA A 153 -7.61 11.13 -7.95
CA ALA A 153 -7.58 10.86 -9.39
C ALA A 153 -6.26 11.29 -10.06
N HIS A 154 -5.38 11.97 -9.34
CA HIS A 154 -4.09 12.48 -9.81
C HIS A 154 -3.00 12.23 -8.79
N ASP A 155 -1.74 12.28 -9.22
CA ASP A 155 -0.58 12.10 -8.36
C ASP A 155 -0.61 13.07 -7.17
N VAL A 156 -0.17 12.57 -6.02
CA VAL A 156 -0.11 13.33 -4.76
C VAL A 156 1.35 13.64 -4.44
N PRO A 157 1.73 14.93 -4.38
CA PRO A 157 3.10 15.30 -4.03
C PRO A 157 3.52 14.81 -2.63
N PRO A 158 4.83 14.57 -2.41
CA PRO A 158 5.33 14.21 -1.09
C PRO A 158 4.93 15.24 -0.03
N TYR A 159 4.56 14.73 1.16
CA TYR A 159 4.13 15.54 2.31
C TYR A 159 2.93 16.46 2.06
N ALA A 160 2.20 16.28 0.95
CA ALA A 160 0.95 17.00 0.69
C ALA A 160 -0.20 16.41 1.51
N ILE A 161 -1.12 17.26 1.93
CA ILE A 161 -2.43 16.89 2.48
C ILE A 161 -3.47 17.15 1.41
N VAL A 162 -4.14 16.10 0.96
CA VAL A 162 -5.18 16.20 -0.07
C VAL A 162 -6.56 15.82 0.48
N ALA A 163 -7.59 16.50 0.01
CA ALA A 163 -8.98 16.25 0.40
C ALA A 163 -9.96 16.57 -0.72
N GLY A 164 -11.16 16.01 -0.67
CA GLY A 164 -12.27 16.30 -1.57
C GLY A 164 -12.52 15.26 -2.65
N ILE A 165 -13.52 15.52 -3.50
CA ILE A 165 -13.95 14.70 -4.63
C ILE A 165 -14.14 15.63 -5.84
N PRO A 166 -13.19 15.65 -6.81
CA PRO A 166 -11.86 15.04 -6.76
C PRO A 166 -10.94 15.67 -5.71
N ALA A 167 -10.00 14.91 -5.18
CA ALA A 167 -9.04 15.38 -4.18
C ALA A 167 -8.10 16.45 -4.76
N LYS A 168 -7.88 17.51 -3.97
CA LYS A 168 -6.94 18.59 -4.28
C LYS A 168 -6.01 18.81 -3.11
N VAL A 169 -4.81 19.32 -3.38
CA VAL A 169 -3.86 19.72 -2.34
C VAL A 169 -4.47 20.86 -1.53
N ILE A 170 -4.64 20.64 -0.23
CA ILE A 170 -5.13 21.63 0.73
C ILE A 170 -3.96 22.43 1.32
N LYS A 171 -2.90 21.70 1.71
CA LYS A 171 -1.64 22.28 2.23
C LYS A 171 -0.56 21.19 2.24
N TYR A 172 0.64 21.60 2.60
CA TYR A 172 1.74 20.67 2.91
C TYR A 172 1.93 20.54 4.43
N ARG A 173 2.46 19.41 4.88
CA ARG A 173 2.76 19.11 6.30
C ARG A 173 3.87 20.03 6.84
N HIS A 174 4.83 20.35 5.98
CA HIS A 174 6.03 21.12 6.30
C HIS A 174 6.35 22.13 5.20
N PRO A 175 7.17 23.15 5.46
CA PRO A 175 7.69 24.04 4.42
C PRO A 175 8.62 23.27 3.46
N PRO A 176 8.84 23.78 2.22
CA PRO A 176 9.56 23.07 1.15
C PRO A 176 10.97 22.60 1.54
N GLU A 177 11.71 23.42 2.27
CA GLU A 177 13.09 23.12 2.70
C GLU A 177 13.10 21.89 3.64
N ARG A 178 12.16 21.85 4.59
CA ARG A 178 12.03 20.72 5.53
C ARG A 178 11.56 19.46 4.82
N ILE A 179 10.64 19.57 3.83
CA ILE A 179 10.24 18.44 2.99
C ILE A 179 11.45 17.87 2.26
N SER A 180 12.27 18.71 1.65
CA SER A 180 13.50 18.28 0.98
C SER A 180 14.44 17.53 1.92
N THR A 181 14.67 18.06 3.12
CA THR A 181 15.53 17.42 4.12
C THR A 181 14.95 16.08 4.61
N LEU A 182 13.65 16.02 4.88
CA LEU A 182 12.96 14.78 5.25
C LEU A 182 13.06 13.71 4.18
N LEU A 183 12.89 14.07 2.90
CA LEU A 183 13.04 13.14 1.78
C LEU A 183 14.49 12.64 1.64
N ASN A 184 15.46 13.53 1.80
CA ASN A 184 16.88 13.20 1.73
C ASN A 184 17.34 12.31 2.91
N SER A 185 16.76 12.49 4.09
CA SER A 185 17.08 11.67 5.26
C SER A 185 16.72 10.20 5.07
N LYS A 186 15.69 9.90 4.28
CA LYS A 186 15.13 8.55 4.11
C LYS A 186 15.00 7.81 5.43
N TRP A 187 14.50 8.49 6.46
CA TRP A 187 14.42 7.99 7.83
C TRP A 187 13.69 6.64 7.95
N TRP A 188 12.76 6.35 7.04
CA TRP A 188 12.03 5.09 6.97
C TRP A 188 12.91 3.87 6.60
N GLU A 189 14.16 4.09 6.19
CA GLU A 189 15.14 3.02 6.00
C GLU A 189 15.90 2.67 7.29
N CYS A 190 15.77 3.49 8.35
CA CYS A 190 16.42 3.25 9.63
C CYS A 190 15.67 2.19 10.46
N ASN A 191 16.39 1.49 11.35
CA ASN A 191 15.78 0.59 12.30
C ASN A 191 15.00 1.37 13.38
N VAL A 192 13.93 0.76 13.89
CA VAL A 192 13.01 1.42 14.84
C VAL A 192 13.69 1.72 16.17
N ASP A 193 14.60 0.87 16.64
CA ASP A 193 15.27 1.08 17.91
C ASP A 193 16.08 2.38 17.89
N PHE A 194 16.79 2.66 16.79
CA PHE A 194 17.46 3.94 16.60
C PHE A 194 16.47 5.10 16.49
N LEU A 195 15.40 4.95 15.68
CA LEU A 195 14.40 6.02 15.53
C LEU A 195 13.79 6.43 16.88
N LEU A 196 13.56 5.48 17.77
CA LEU A 196 13.00 5.73 19.10
C LEU A 196 13.95 6.44 20.07
N THR A 197 15.24 6.57 19.75
CA THR A 197 16.18 7.40 20.52
C THR A 197 16.10 8.87 20.16
N LEU A 198 15.46 9.20 19.03
CA LEU A 198 15.39 10.56 18.49
C LEU A 198 14.13 11.30 18.98
N ARG A 199 14.22 12.63 18.97
CA ARG A 199 13.08 13.53 19.21
C ARG A 199 12.20 13.65 17.96
N LEU A 200 11.48 12.56 17.57
CA LEU A 200 10.67 12.53 16.35
C LEU A 200 9.48 13.51 16.36
N ASP A 201 9.11 14.00 17.53
CA ASP A 201 8.12 15.07 17.73
C ASP A 201 8.68 16.47 17.38
N ASP A 202 10.00 16.61 17.24
CA ASP A 202 10.71 17.82 16.88
C ASP A 202 11.61 17.55 15.67
N PRO A 203 11.14 17.81 14.43
CA PRO A 203 11.94 17.57 13.22
C PRO A 203 13.24 18.35 13.16
N ASP A 204 13.31 19.54 13.78
CA ASP A 204 14.52 20.37 13.76
C ASP A 204 15.61 19.77 14.66
N ALA A 205 15.22 19.08 15.71
CA ALA A 205 16.17 18.33 16.57
C ALA A 205 16.54 16.97 15.95
N ALA A 206 15.57 16.24 15.38
CA ALA A 206 15.78 14.89 14.88
C ALA A 206 16.56 14.80 13.56
N LEU A 207 16.35 15.75 12.63
CA LEU A 207 16.92 15.65 11.28
C LEU A 207 18.45 15.68 11.24
N PRO A 208 19.18 16.53 12.00
CA PRO A 208 20.63 16.49 12.04
C PRO A 208 21.17 15.11 12.48
N GLU A 209 20.62 14.54 13.56
CA GLU A 209 21.02 13.23 14.07
C GLU A 209 20.72 12.11 13.06
N LEU A 210 19.56 12.17 12.38
CA LEU A 210 19.22 11.24 11.30
C LEU A 210 20.20 11.29 10.14
N MET A 211 20.59 12.49 9.71
CA MET A 211 21.52 12.65 8.58
C MET A 211 22.92 12.14 8.92
N ASP A 212 23.40 12.36 10.15
CA ASP A 212 24.73 11.91 10.58
C ASP A 212 24.80 10.41 10.84
N ALA A 213 23.82 9.85 11.53
CA ALA A 213 23.87 8.48 12.04
C ALA A 213 23.22 7.44 11.15
N ARG A 214 22.44 7.84 10.14
CA ARG A 214 21.62 6.92 9.30
C ARG A 214 22.40 5.73 8.75
N SER A 215 23.61 5.93 8.25
CA SER A 215 24.40 4.86 7.61
C SER A 215 24.74 3.70 8.53
N GLY A 216 24.84 3.96 9.85
CA GLY A 216 25.10 2.94 10.88
C GLY A 216 23.84 2.24 11.40
N HIS A 217 22.65 2.72 11.03
CA HIS A 217 21.38 2.29 11.61
C HIS A 217 20.32 1.85 10.58
N LEU A 218 20.77 1.42 9.39
CA LEU A 218 19.84 0.91 8.36
C LEU A 218 19.15 -0.37 8.84
N ALA A 219 17.86 -0.46 8.59
CA ALA A 219 17.06 -1.63 8.90
C ALA A 219 17.23 -2.72 7.84
N SER A 220 17.35 -3.96 8.30
CA SER A 220 17.23 -5.15 7.46
C SER A 220 15.98 -5.91 7.89
N TYR A 221 14.95 -5.88 7.06
CA TYR A 221 13.68 -6.56 7.33
C TYR A 221 13.58 -7.86 6.55
N LYS A 222 13.20 -8.93 7.23
CA LYS A 222 12.87 -10.20 6.61
C LYS A 222 11.71 -9.99 5.63
N GLN A 223 11.80 -10.62 4.45
CA GLN A 223 10.75 -10.57 3.44
C GLN A 223 10.05 -11.92 3.31
N LEU A 224 8.73 -11.88 3.25
CA LEU A 224 7.85 -13.03 3.10
C LEU A 224 7.09 -12.94 1.79
N GLU A 225 7.09 -14.02 1.02
CA GLU A 225 6.18 -14.18 -0.12
C GLU A 225 4.94 -14.94 0.33
N VAL A 226 3.77 -14.40 -0.01
CA VAL A 226 2.46 -14.94 0.36
C VAL A 226 1.60 -15.09 -0.89
N SER A 227 1.01 -16.26 -1.08
CA SER A 227 0.06 -16.54 -2.15
C SER A 227 -1.07 -17.44 -1.65
N ARG A 228 -2.10 -17.67 -2.46
CA ARG A 228 -3.13 -18.68 -2.11
C ARG A 228 -2.56 -20.08 -1.89
N LYS A 229 -1.41 -20.39 -2.47
CA LYS A 229 -0.77 -21.72 -2.35
C LYS A 229 0.01 -21.89 -1.04
N GLY A 230 0.38 -20.78 -0.39
CA GLY A 230 1.13 -20.77 0.85
C GLY A 230 2.07 -19.58 0.98
N CYS A 231 2.95 -19.67 2.00
CA CYS A 231 3.89 -18.63 2.34
C CYS A 231 5.31 -19.19 2.40
N ARG A 232 6.31 -18.36 2.10
CA ARG A 232 7.73 -18.68 2.25
C ARG A 232 8.55 -17.45 2.61
N VAL A 233 9.70 -17.65 3.22
CA VAL A 233 10.70 -16.60 3.44
C VAL A 233 11.49 -16.39 2.13
N LEU A 234 11.65 -15.13 1.71
CA LEU A 234 12.43 -14.76 0.52
C LEU A 234 13.86 -14.39 0.89
N SER A 235 14.02 -13.59 1.96
CA SER A 235 15.30 -13.13 2.49
C SER A 235 15.22 -13.03 4.00
N ALA A 236 16.29 -13.33 4.67
CA ALA A 236 16.44 -13.19 6.13
C ALA A 236 17.35 -11.99 6.42
#